data_0bcecb5296da3e2005215b11cd25c361
#
_entry.id   0bcecb5296da3e2005215b11cd25c361
#
_cell.length_a   1.000
_cell.length_b   1.000
_cell.length_c   1.000
_cell.angle_alpha   90.00
_cell.angle_beta   90.00
_cell.angle_gamma   90.00
#
_symmetry.space_group_name_H-M   'P 1'
#
loop_
_entity.id
_entity.type
_entity.pdbx_description
1 polymer ?
#
loop_
_entity_poly.entity_id
_entity_poly.type
_entity_poly.pdbx_seq_one_letter_code
_entity_poly.pdbx_strand_id
1 'polypeptide(L)'
;MTATTLSLTTHRLRQFLELTKPRVVSLIVFCAVIGMFLAVPAGSWIGLDVLLAATAGIALVAGAAAAVNCLVERKIDAVMARTRARPLPRGELSSLQTLVFAGVVGGLGLWLLFRFVNPLTMWLTLGTFVGYAVLYTLVLKPLTPQNIVIGGASGAMPPVLGWAAVTGQVTPEALLLFLIIFAWTPPHFWSLALYRAEEYARVGLPMLPVTHGRKFTQLHVLLYTLILAAASVMPFVYGMSGWLYLAAAVALGALFIAYAVRIYVDYSDALARRTFRYSIVYLAALFAALLVDHYL
;
A
#
# COMPACT_ATOMS: atom_id res chain seq x y z
N MET A 1 -32.62 1.17 24.60
CA MET A 1 -31.27 0.58 24.49
C MET A 1 -30.47 1.05 25.69
N THR A 2 -30.01 0.15 26.54
CA THR A 2 -29.24 0.47 27.74
C THR A 2 -27.82 0.91 27.39
N ALA A 3 -27.20 1.76 28.23
CA ALA A 3 -25.82 2.24 28.03
C ALA A 3 -24.80 1.08 27.81
N THR A 4 -25.03 -0.07 28.44
CA THR A 4 -24.25 -1.29 28.30
C THR A 4 -24.34 -1.89 26.88
N THR A 5 -25.51 -1.88 26.24
CA THR A 5 -25.71 -2.40 24.88
C THR A 5 -25.00 -1.52 23.86
N LEU A 6 -25.06 -0.19 24.04
CA LEU A 6 -24.33 0.77 23.18
C LEU A 6 -22.81 0.59 23.29
N SER A 7 -22.28 0.39 24.50
CA SER A 7 -20.82 0.21 24.71
C SER A 7 -20.31 -1.09 24.07
N LEU A 8 -21.07 -2.18 24.13
CA LEU A 8 -20.73 -3.46 23.50
C LEU A 8 -20.76 -3.35 21.98
N THR A 9 -21.74 -2.64 21.41
CA THR A 9 -21.84 -2.45 19.96
C THR A 9 -20.68 -1.59 19.43
N THR A 10 -20.33 -0.52 20.12
CA THR A 10 -19.21 0.36 19.76
C THR A 10 -17.87 -0.38 19.81
N HIS A 11 -17.68 -1.22 20.83
CA HIS A 11 -16.48 -2.06 20.95
C HIS A 11 -16.35 -3.05 19.79
N ARG A 12 -17.45 -3.72 19.41
CA ARG A 12 -17.49 -4.64 18.25
C ARG A 12 -17.17 -3.94 16.93
N LEU A 13 -17.78 -2.78 16.67
CA LEU A 13 -17.50 -1.99 15.47
C LEU A 13 -16.01 -1.61 15.37
N ARG A 14 -15.41 -1.22 16.48
CA ARG A 14 -13.98 -0.91 16.55
C ARG A 14 -13.12 -2.13 16.21
N GLN A 15 -13.46 -3.33 16.69
CA GLN A 15 -12.74 -4.56 16.38
C GLN A 15 -12.76 -4.86 14.86
N PHE A 16 -13.92 -4.73 14.20
CA PHE A 16 -14.01 -4.90 12.74
C PHE A 16 -13.25 -3.81 11.99
N LEU A 17 -13.32 -2.57 12.45
CA LEU A 17 -12.54 -1.48 11.85
C LEU A 17 -11.03 -1.73 11.96
N GLU A 18 -10.53 -2.28 13.06
CA GLU A 18 -9.12 -2.62 13.22
C GLU A 18 -8.65 -3.68 12.21
N LEU A 19 -9.53 -4.62 11.79
CA LEU A 19 -9.20 -5.60 10.75
C LEU A 19 -8.92 -4.93 9.39
N THR A 20 -9.61 -3.83 9.08
CA THR A 20 -9.43 -3.12 7.79
C THR A 20 -8.11 -2.36 7.71
N LYS A 21 -7.32 -2.30 8.79
CA LYS A 21 -6.03 -1.55 8.85
C LYS A 21 -6.17 -0.09 8.37
N PRO A 22 -6.96 0.76 9.02
CA PRO A 22 -7.35 2.08 8.51
C PRO A 22 -6.18 2.97 8.07
N ARG A 23 -5.04 2.91 8.79
CA ARG A 23 -3.83 3.67 8.45
C ARG A 23 -3.21 3.25 7.12
N VAL A 24 -3.31 1.97 6.75
CA VAL A 24 -2.82 1.47 5.47
C VAL A 24 -3.81 1.84 4.37
N VAL A 25 -5.10 1.62 4.63
CA VAL A 25 -6.17 1.96 3.68
C VAL A 25 -6.21 3.46 3.39
N SER A 26 -5.95 4.34 4.36
CA SER A 26 -5.89 5.78 4.10
C SER A 26 -4.80 6.18 3.12
N LEU A 27 -3.62 5.54 3.15
CA LEU A 27 -2.57 5.78 2.15
C LEU A 27 -2.96 5.23 0.76
N ILE A 28 -3.60 4.06 0.72
CA ILE A 28 -4.15 3.48 -0.52
C ILE A 28 -5.15 4.45 -1.16
N VAL A 29 -6.11 4.94 -0.37
CA VAL A 29 -7.12 5.90 -0.81
C VAL A 29 -6.48 7.21 -1.26
N PHE A 30 -5.52 7.74 -0.52
CA PHE A 30 -4.77 8.93 -0.90
C PHE A 30 -4.13 8.80 -2.29
N CYS A 31 -3.43 7.69 -2.55
CA CYS A 31 -2.82 7.47 -3.87
C CYS A 31 -3.88 7.28 -4.98
N ALA A 32 -5.00 6.63 -4.68
CA ALA A 32 -6.08 6.46 -5.65
C ALA A 32 -6.75 7.81 -5.98
N VAL A 33 -7.03 8.63 -4.97
CA VAL A 33 -7.62 9.96 -5.16
C VAL A 33 -6.69 10.86 -5.97
N ILE A 34 -5.39 10.87 -5.67
CA ILE A 34 -4.42 11.61 -6.49
C ILE A 34 -4.44 11.09 -7.94
N GLY A 35 -4.49 9.77 -8.15
CA GLY A 35 -4.61 9.18 -9.48
C GLY A 35 -5.86 9.66 -10.24
N MET A 36 -7.00 9.86 -9.54
CA MET A 36 -8.21 10.43 -10.14
C MET A 36 -8.00 11.88 -10.59
N PHE A 37 -7.39 12.71 -9.74
CA PHE A 37 -7.15 14.13 -10.06
C PHE A 37 -6.12 14.33 -11.16
N LEU A 38 -5.08 13.50 -11.21
CA LEU A 38 -4.07 13.55 -12.26
C LEU A 38 -4.59 13.02 -13.62
N ALA A 39 -5.70 12.27 -13.63
CA ALA A 39 -6.31 11.68 -14.82
C ALA A 39 -7.17 12.67 -15.61
N VAL A 40 -7.50 13.85 -15.06
CA VAL A 40 -8.28 14.88 -15.74
C VAL A 40 -7.40 16.11 -16.01
N PRO A 41 -7.61 16.84 -17.13
CA PRO A 41 -6.88 18.07 -17.38
C PRO A 41 -7.06 19.08 -16.24
N ALA A 42 -6.04 19.90 -15.97
CA ALA A 42 -6.13 20.99 -15.00
C ALA A 42 -7.34 21.89 -15.32
N GLY A 43 -8.10 22.22 -14.29
CA GLY A 43 -9.35 23.01 -14.44
C GLY A 43 -10.60 22.21 -14.79
N SER A 44 -10.47 20.92 -15.06
CA SER A 44 -11.62 20.02 -15.23
C SER A 44 -12.11 19.48 -13.90
N TRP A 45 -13.40 19.10 -13.84
CA TRP A 45 -14.02 18.57 -12.63
C TRP A 45 -14.32 17.08 -12.76
N ILE A 46 -14.02 16.32 -11.72
CA ILE A 46 -14.49 14.94 -11.58
C ILE A 46 -15.93 14.99 -11.06
N GLY A 47 -16.84 14.21 -11.66
CA GLY A 47 -18.19 14.05 -11.11
C GLY A 47 -18.12 13.61 -9.64
N LEU A 48 -18.83 14.30 -8.77
CA LEU A 48 -18.80 14.02 -7.33
C LEU A 48 -19.27 12.61 -7.01
N ASP A 49 -20.21 12.09 -7.78
CA ASP A 49 -20.71 10.71 -7.71
C ASP A 49 -19.61 9.69 -8.00
N VAL A 50 -18.84 9.89 -9.07
CA VAL A 50 -17.68 9.03 -9.43
C VAL A 50 -16.59 9.13 -8.37
N LEU A 51 -16.24 10.35 -7.93
CA LEU A 51 -15.21 10.58 -6.91
C LEU A 51 -15.55 9.86 -5.61
N LEU A 52 -16.78 10.01 -5.12
CA LEU A 52 -17.22 9.38 -3.87
C LEU A 52 -17.36 7.86 -4.00
N ALA A 53 -17.97 7.39 -5.10
CA ALA A 53 -18.18 5.95 -5.31
C ALA A 53 -16.85 5.21 -5.52
N ALA A 54 -15.90 5.77 -6.31
CA ALA A 54 -14.59 5.18 -6.52
C ALA A 54 -13.78 5.16 -5.22
N THR A 55 -13.74 6.28 -4.48
CA THR A 55 -13.04 6.38 -3.20
C THR A 55 -13.59 5.37 -2.19
N ALA A 56 -14.92 5.33 -2.01
CA ALA A 56 -15.56 4.40 -1.09
C ALA A 56 -15.38 2.93 -1.52
N GLY A 57 -15.60 2.64 -2.81
CA GLY A 57 -15.48 1.29 -3.35
C GLY A 57 -14.07 0.73 -3.21
N ILE A 58 -13.04 1.49 -3.59
CA ILE A 58 -11.62 1.10 -3.44
C ILE A 58 -11.28 0.92 -1.95
N ALA A 59 -11.72 1.83 -1.07
CA ALA A 59 -11.47 1.74 0.37
C ALA A 59 -12.09 0.48 0.99
N LEU A 60 -13.33 0.15 0.63
CA LEU A 60 -14.04 -1.03 1.14
C LEU A 60 -13.35 -2.32 0.69
N VAL A 61 -12.99 -2.43 -0.60
CA VAL A 61 -12.30 -3.63 -1.11
C VAL A 61 -10.91 -3.77 -0.50
N ALA A 62 -10.15 -2.67 -0.35
CA ALA A 62 -8.85 -2.68 0.32
C ALA A 62 -8.98 -3.08 1.80
N GLY A 63 -10.00 -2.58 2.50
CA GLY A 63 -10.32 -2.98 3.87
C GLY A 63 -10.69 -4.46 3.99
N ALA A 64 -11.48 -4.99 3.07
CA ALA A 64 -11.81 -6.41 2.99
C ALA A 64 -10.56 -7.26 2.75
N ALA A 65 -9.67 -6.86 1.84
CA ALA A 65 -8.40 -7.53 1.58
C ALA A 65 -7.49 -7.56 2.82
N ALA A 66 -7.46 -6.45 3.58
CA ALA A 66 -6.74 -6.38 4.85
C ALA A 66 -7.32 -7.32 5.91
N ALA A 67 -8.66 -7.44 5.98
CA ALA A 67 -9.33 -8.37 6.92
C ALA A 67 -9.03 -9.84 6.57
N VAL A 68 -9.06 -10.22 5.28
CA VAL A 68 -8.65 -11.55 4.82
C VAL A 68 -7.19 -11.83 5.15
N ASN A 69 -6.29 -10.85 4.93
CA ASN A 69 -4.89 -10.98 5.31
C ASN A 69 -4.72 -11.20 6.83
N CYS A 70 -5.46 -10.47 7.69
CA CYS A 70 -5.44 -10.70 9.13
C CYS A 70 -5.94 -12.11 9.50
N LEU A 71 -6.95 -12.63 8.79
CA LEU A 71 -7.48 -13.96 9.01
C LEU A 71 -6.45 -15.05 8.68
N VAL A 72 -5.79 -14.93 7.54
CA VAL A 72 -4.77 -15.89 7.10
C VAL A 72 -3.57 -15.89 8.04
N GLU A 73 -3.12 -14.70 8.42
CA GLU A 73 -1.92 -14.50 9.24
C GLU A 73 -2.16 -14.64 10.76
N ARG A 74 -3.37 -14.97 11.22
CA ARG A 74 -3.74 -14.97 12.65
C ARG A 74 -2.77 -15.73 13.56
N LYS A 75 -2.23 -16.89 13.08
CA LYS A 75 -1.27 -17.68 13.85
C LYS A 75 0.11 -16.99 13.94
N ILE A 76 0.57 -16.39 12.87
CA ILE A 76 1.81 -15.61 12.81
C ILE A 76 1.65 -14.34 13.64
N ASP A 77 0.53 -13.65 13.50
CA ASP A 77 0.20 -12.43 14.23
C ASP A 77 0.18 -12.65 15.76
N ALA A 78 -0.22 -13.83 16.23
CA ALA A 78 -0.23 -14.17 17.65
C ALA A 78 1.18 -14.22 18.27
N VAL A 79 2.21 -14.54 17.48
CA VAL A 79 3.61 -14.66 17.94
C VAL A 79 4.35 -13.32 17.83
N MET A 80 3.99 -12.48 16.86
CA MET A 80 4.69 -11.22 16.59
C MET A 80 4.28 -10.12 17.60
N ALA A 81 5.25 -9.48 18.24
CA ALA A 81 5.01 -8.44 19.26
C ALA A 81 4.12 -7.29 18.75
N ARG A 82 4.22 -6.92 17.47
CA ARG A 82 3.46 -5.83 16.85
C ARG A 82 1.98 -6.16 16.64
N THR A 83 1.63 -7.44 16.43
CA THR A 83 0.31 -7.85 15.91
C THR A 83 -0.46 -8.75 16.86
N ARG A 84 0.16 -9.26 17.93
CA ARG A 84 -0.49 -10.14 18.93
C ARG A 84 -1.69 -9.49 19.64
N ALA A 85 -1.75 -8.15 19.66
CA ALA A 85 -2.84 -7.38 20.28
C ALA A 85 -4.07 -7.20 19.33
N ARG A 86 -4.02 -7.70 18.10
CA ARG A 86 -5.14 -7.62 17.15
C ARG A 86 -6.33 -8.47 17.61
N PRO A 87 -7.57 -8.13 17.20
CA PRO A 87 -8.78 -8.85 17.62
C PRO A 87 -8.77 -10.36 17.31
N LEU A 88 -8.25 -10.79 16.16
CA LEU A 88 -8.19 -12.20 15.77
C LEU A 88 -7.22 -13.04 16.61
N PRO A 89 -5.96 -12.65 16.82
CA PRO A 89 -5.06 -13.33 17.74
C PRO A 89 -5.57 -13.41 19.16
N ARG A 90 -6.33 -12.41 19.64
CA ARG A 90 -6.93 -12.37 20.98
C ARG A 90 -8.22 -13.21 21.11
N GLY A 91 -8.72 -13.78 20.00
CA GLY A 91 -9.97 -14.55 20.00
C GLY A 91 -11.24 -13.68 20.15
N GLU A 92 -11.13 -12.35 20.01
CA GLU A 92 -12.26 -11.43 20.12
C GLU A 92 -13.21 -11.51 18.93
N LEU A 93 -12.70 -11.92 17.75
CA LEU A 93 -13.45 -12.18 16.53
C LEU A 93 -13.17 -13.60 16.04
N SER A 94 -14.21 -14.29 15.59
CA SER A 94 -14.08 -15.60 14.96
C SER A 94 -13.66 -15.49 13.48
N SER A 95 -13.14 -16.61 12.95
CA SER A 95 -12.78 -16.69 11.52
C SER A 95 -13.99 -16.49 10.62
N LEU A 96 -15.15 -17.05 11.00
CA LEU A 96 -16.39 -16.92 10.24
C LEU A 96 -16.89 -15.47 10.22
N GLN A 97 -16.88 -14.80 11.39
CA GLN A 97 -17.25 -13.37 11.49
C GLN A 97 -16.37 -12.50 10.59
N THR A 98 -15.05 -12.76 10.58
CA THR A 98 -14.10 -12.02 9.74
C THR A 98 -14.33 -12.28 8.25
N LEU A 99 -14.59 -13.53 7.86
CA LEU A 99 -14.84 -13.90 6.47
C LEU A 99 -16.15 -13.29 5.95
N VAL A 100 -17.23 -13.39 6.74
CA VAL A 100 -18.51 -12.76 6.41
C VAL A 100 -18.37 -11.23 6.29
N PHE A 101 -17.70 -10.61 7.23
CA PHE A 101 -17.41 -9.17 7.20
C PHE A 101 -16.64 -8.78 5.93
N ALA A 102 -15.55 -9.49 5.60
CA ALA A 102 -14.76 -9.23 4.41
C ALA A 102 -15.58 -9.45 3.12
N GLY A 103 -16.40 -10.49 3.08
CA GLY A 103 -17.29 -10.77 1.93
C GLY A 103 -18.33 -9.68 1.71
N VAL A 104 -19.00 -9.24 2.78
CA VAL A 104 -20.02 -8.16 2.71
C VAL A 104 -19.39 -6.83 2.32
N VAL A 105 -18.30 -6.43 3.00
CA VAL A 105 -17.63 -5.13 2.75
C VAL A 105 -16.98 -5.12 1.37
N GLY A 106 -16.30 -6.19 0.98
CA GLY A 106 -15.68 -6.30 -0.35
C GLY A 106 -16.72 -6.35 -1.47
N GLY A 107 -17.78 -7.14 -1.26
CA GLY A 107 -18.91 -7.23 -2.22
C GLY A 107 -19.62 -5.88 -2.42
N LEU A 108 -19.86 -5.15 -1.32
CA LEU A 108 -20.43 -3.80 -1.39
C LEU A 108 -19.50 -2.85 -2.16
N GLY A 109 -18.18 -2.90 -1.89
CA GLY A 109 -17.20 -2.08 -2.60
C GLY A 109 -17.18 -2.37 -4.10
N LEU A 110 -17.15 -3.65 -4.50
CA LEU A 110 -17.18 -4.04 -5.91
C LEU A 110 -18.49 -3.64 -6.58
N TRP A 111 -19.62 -3.77 -5.88
CA TRP A 111 -20.94 -3.33 -6.38
C TRP A 111 -20.99 -1.82 -6.61
N LEU A 112 -20.44 -1.00 -5.69
CA LEU A 112 -20.33 0.45 -5.86
C LEU A 112 -19.50 0.79 -7.11
N LEU A 113 -18.35 0.14 -7.29
CA LEU A 113 -17.49 0.37 -8.45
C LEU A 113 -18.19 -0.02 -9.76
N PHE A 114 -18.86 -1.16 -9.78
CA PHE A 114 -19.59 -1.62 -10.98
C PHE A 114 -20.77 -0.71 -11.34
N ARG A 115 -21.55 -0.28 -10.33
CA ARG A 115 -22.82 0.44 -10.54
C ARG A 115 -22.63 1.93 -10.81
N PHE A 116 -21.66 2.56 -10.15
CA PHE A 116 -21.50 4.03 -10.12
C PHE A 116 -20.19 4.53 -10.72
N VAL A 117 -19.26 3.63 -11.08
CA VAL A 117 -17.99 4.01 -11.70
C VAL A 117 -17.90 3.37 -13.08
N ASN A 118 -17.21 2.25 -13.21
CA ASN A 118 -17.15 1.48 -14.47
C ASN A 118 -16.69 0.03 -14.23
N PRO A 119 -16.99 -0.89 -15.17
CA PRO A 119 -16.59 -2.30 -15.04
C PRO A 119 -15.08 -2.51 -15.00
N LEU A 120 -14.28 -1.70 -15.70
CA LEU A 120 -12.82 -1.84 -15.70
C LEU A 120 -12.24 -1.64 -14.31
N THR A 121 -12.63 -0.55 -13.63
CA THR A 121 -12.18 -0.26 -12.27
C THR A 121 -12.60 -1.37 -11.30
N MET A 122 -13.82 -1.89 -11.42
CA MET A 122 -14.28 -3.01 -10.62
C MET A 122 -13.38 -4.26 -10.82
N TRP A 123 -13.10 -4.65 -12.08
CA TRP A 123 -12.28 -5.82 -12.37
C TRP A 123 -10.83 -5.64 -11.94
N LEU A 124 -10.24 -4.46 -12.14
CA LEU A 124 -8.88 -4.14 -11.67
C LEU A 124 -8.80 -4.19 -10.13
N THR A 125 -9.83 -3.68 -9.45
CA THR A 125 -9.90 -3.71 -7.98
C THR A 125 -10.06 -5.13 -7.46
N LEU A 126 -10.89 -5.95 -8.11
CA LEU A 126 -11.02 -7.37 -7.79
C LEU A 126 -9.71 -8.12 -8.04
N GLY A 127 -9.05 -7.89 -9.18
CA GLY A 127 -7.73 -8.47 -9.48
C GLY A 127 -6.68 -8.07 -8.43
N THR A 128 -6.69 -6.82 -7.98
CA THR A 128 -5.81 -6.33 -6.90
C THR A 128 -6.12 -7.02 -5.57
N PHE A 129 -7.40 -7.19 -5.23
CA PHE A 129 -7.82 -7.96 -4.04
C PHE A 129 -7.30 -9.40 -4.09
N VAL A 130 -7.51 -10.11 -5.19
CA VAL A 130 -7.04 -11.49 -5.38
C VAL A 130 -5.50 -11.54 -5.32
N GLY A 131 -4.82 -10.62 -6.00
CA GLY A 131 -3.36 -10.50 -5.98
C GLY A 131 -2.80 -10.34 -4.57
N TYR A 132 -3.44 -9.51 -3.74
CA TYR A 132 -2.98 -9.26 -2.37
C TYR A 132 -3.45 -10.34 -1.38
N ALA A 133 -4.75 -10.64 -1.34
CA ALA A 133 -5.31 -11.51 -0.32
C ALA A 133 -4.98 -13.00 -0.57
N VAL A 134 -4.90 -13.42 -1.84
CA VAL A 134 -4.64 -14.81 -2.23
C VAL A 134 -3.19 -14.99 -2.63
N LEU A 135 -2.76 -14.37 -3.74
CA LEU A 135 -1.44 -14.63 -4.31
C LEU A 135 -0.31 -14.19 -3.36
N TYR A 136 -0.33 -12.94 -2.89
CA TYR A 136 0.71 -12.47 -1.97
C TYR A 136 0.62 -13.16 -0.60
N THR A 137 -0.55 -13.13 0.05
CA THR A 137 -0.66 -13.55 1.45
C THR A 137 -0.53 -15.08 1.63
N LEU A 138 -1.19 -15.86 0.77
CA LEU A 138 -1.21 -17.33 0.90
C LEU A 138 -0.04 -18.02 0.21
N VAL A 139 0.44 -17.46 -0.92
CA VAL A 139 1.42 -18.14 -1.77
C VAL A 139 2.80 -17.51 -1.63
N LEU A 140 2.97 -16.25 -2.01
CA LEU A 140 4.29 -15.65 -2.12
C LEU A 140 4.96 -15.44 -0.77
N LYS A 141 4.22 -14.95 0.22
CA LYS A 141 4.78 -14.57 1.52
C LYS A 141 5.43 -15.74 2.28
N PRO A 142 4.85 -16.95 2.32
CA PRO A 142 5.50 -18.09 2.96
C PRO A 142 6.56 -18.78 2.08
N LEU A 143 6.54 -18.61 0.74
CA LEU A 143 7.34 -19.41 -0.17
C LEU A 143 8.61 -18.72 -0.66
N THR A 144 8.67 -17.40 -0.72
CA THR A 144 9.78 -16.72 -1.39
C THR A 144 10.21 -15.42 -0.71
N PRO A 145 11.53 -15.10 -0.66
CA PRO A 145 11.99 -13.78 -0.21
C PRO A 145 11.65 -12.65 -1.20
N GLN A 146 11.26 -13.00 -2.44
CA GLN A 146 10.80 -12.05 -3.45
C GLN A 146 9.33 -11.63 -3.26
N ASN A 147 8.67 -12.13 -2.20
CA ASN A 147 7.28 -11.79 -1.89
C ASN A 147 7.01 -10.29 -1.86
N ILE A 148 7.98 -9.48 -1.39
CA ILE A 148 7.86 -8.02 -1.32
C ILE A 148 7.89 -7.39 -2.71
N VAL A 149 8.74 -7.87 -3.61
CA VAL A 149 8.80 -7.35 -4.98
C VAL A 149 7.54 -7.72 -5.75
N ILE A 150 7.26 -9.02 -5.85
CA ILE A 150 6.12 -9.52 -6.65
C ILE A 150 4.79 -9.04 -6.05
N GLY A 151 4.61 -9.18 -4.73
CA GLY A 151 3.40 -8.75 -4.03
C GLY A 151 3.24 -7.23 -4.00
N GLY A 152 4.33 -6.48 -4.16
CA GLY A 152 4.35 -5.02 -4.30
C GLY A 152 3.50 -4.52 -5.46
N ALA A 153 3.28 -5.34 -6.50
CA ALA A 153 2.41 -5.00 -7.61
C ALA A 153 0.98 -4.68 -7.16
N SER A 154 0.41 -5.47 -6.25
CA SER A 154 -0.93 -5.17 -5.71
C SER A 154 -0.95 -3.87 -4.89
N GLY A 155 0.13 -3.58 -4.15
CA GLY A 155 0.27 -2.32 -3.41
C GLY A 155 0.47 -1.09 -4.29
N ALA A 156 0.91 -1.27 -5.55
CA ALA A 156 1.15 -0.21 -6.52
C ALA A 156 -0.08 0.14 -7.39
N MET A 157 -1.15 -0.65 -7.32
CA MET A 157 -2.36 -0.45 -8.10
C MET A 157 -3.20 0.79 -7.76
N PRO A 158 -3.23 1.32 -6.53
CA PRO A 158 -4.17 2.36 -6.14
C PRO A 158 -4.26 3.56 -7.11
N PRO A 159 -3.19 4.21 -7.57
CA PRO A 159 -3.31 5.31 -8.53
C PRO A 159 -3.86 4.86 -9.88
N VAL A 160 -3.57 3.62 -10.32
CA VAL A 160 -4.14 3.04 -11.55
C VAL A 160 -5.64 2.85 -11.42
N LEU A 161 -6.10 2.38 -10.24
CA LEU A 161 -7.53 2.24 -9.95
C LEU A 161 -8.24 3.59 -9.98
N GLY A 162 -7.63 4.62 -9.38
CA GLY A 162 -8.13 5.99 -9.42
C GLY A 162 -8.19 6.55 -10.85
N TRP A 163 -7.12 6.37 -11.62
CA TRP A 163 -7.04 6.77 -13.02
C TRP A 163 -8.14 6.10 -13.87
N ALA A 164 -8.24 4.78 -13.78
CA ALA A 164 -9.24 4.00 -14.51
C ALA A 164 -10.68 4.37 -14.08
N ALA A 165 -10.89 4.79 -12.83
CA ALA A 165 -12.21 5.19 -12.34
C ALA A 165 -12.75 6.42 -13.10
N VAL A 166 -11.88 7.33 -13.48
CA VAL A 166 -12.27 8.58 -14.15
C VAL A 166 -12.23 8.44 -15.67
N THR A 167 -11.19 7.78 -16.20
CA THR A 167 -10.97 7.71 -17.66
C THR A 167 -11.58 6.47 -18.32
N GLY A 168 -11.90 5.43 -17.55
CA GLY A 168 -12.28 4.13 -18.12
C GLY A 168 -11.14 3.40 -18.84
N GLN A 169 -9.89 3.82 -18.67
CA GLN A 169 -8.72 3.28 -19.35
C GLN A 169 -7.51 3.19 -18.42
N VAL A 170 -6.53 2.36 -18.80
CA VAL A 170 -5.20 2.33 -18.19
C VAL A 170 -4.20 2.87 -19.20
N THR A 171 -3.73 4.09 -18.98
CA THR A 171 -2.81 4.79 -19.86
C THR A 171 -1.37 4.67 -19.37
N PRO A 172 -0.35 5.01 -20.19
CA PRO A 172 1.05 5.01 -19.77
C PRO A 172 1.30 5.87 -18.51
N GLU A 173 0.59 6.99 -18.34
CA GLU A 173 0.71 7.86 -17.17
C GLU A 173 0.31 7.12 -15.89
N ALA A 174 -0.79 6.37 -15.93
CA ALA A 174 -1.20 5.53 -14.81
C ALA A 174 -0.14 4.47 -14.48
N LEU A 175 0.50 3.90 -15.50
CA LEU A 175 1.58 2.93 -15.33
C LEU A 175 2.86 3.57 -14.78
N LEU A 176 3.14 4.84 -15.05
CA LEU A 176 4.24 5.56 -14.41
C LEU A 176 3.99 5.73 -12.91
N LEU A 177 2.76 6.07 -12.50
CA LEU A 177 2.40 6.13 -11.09
C LEU A 177 2.52 4.76 -10.39
N PHE A 178 2.08 3.71 -11.07
CA PHE A 178 2.29 2.32 -10.63
C PHE A 178 3.78 2.01 -10.45
N LEU A 179 4.61 2.34 -11.44
CA LEU A 179 6.05 2.05 -11.43
C LEU A 179 6.76 2.70 -10.24
N ILE A 180 6.40 3.93 -9.89
CA ILE A 180 6.94 4.64 -8.73
C ILE A 180 6.65 3.87 -7.44
N ILE A 181 5.40 3.49 -7.19
CA ILE A 181 5.03 2.77 -5.97
C ILE A 181 5.61 1.35 -5.96
N PHE A 182 5.63 0.70 -7.12
CA PHE A 182 6.22 -0.62 -7.27
C PHE A 182 7.72 -0.61 -6.93
N ALA A 183 8.48 0.34 -7.48
CA ALA A 183 9.91 0.51 -7.18
C ALA A 183 10.16 0.99 -5.73
N TRP A 184 9.22 1.74 -5.13
CA TRP A 184 9.28 2.19 -3.74
C TRP A 184 9.08 1.06 -2.73
N THR A 185 8.28 0.04 -3.06
CA THR A 185 7.90 -1.03 -2.12
C THR A 185 9.10 -1.79 -1.56
N PRO A 186 10.11 -2.24 -2.34
CA PRO A 186 11.25 -2.97 -1.81
C PRO A 186 12.11 -2.16 -0.83
N PRO A 187 12.62 -0.96 -1.15
CA PRO A 187 13.46 -0.22 -0.21
C PRO A 187 12.70 0.21 1.06
N HIS A 188 11.39 0.49 0.95
CA HIS A 188 10.53 0.73 2.10
C HIS A 188 10.45 -0.50 3.01
N PHE A 189 10.02 -1.63 2.46
CA PHE A 189 9.73 -2.82 3.26
C PHE A 189 11.00 -3.52 3.76
N TRP A 190 12.07 -3.55 2.97
CA TRP A 190 13.33 -4.15 3.41
C TRP A 190 14.03 -3.30 4.47
N SER A 191 13.86 -1.99 4.46
CA SER A 191 14.30 -1.15 5.59
C SER A 191 13.61 -1.55 6.89
N LEU A 192 12.30 -1.88 6.85
CA LEU A 192 11.59 -2.46 7.99
C LEU A 192 12.10 -3.86 8.35
N ALA A 193 12.28 -4.72 7.34
CA ALA A 193 12.69 -6.11 7.53
C ALA A 193 14.09 -6.24 8.15
N LEU A 194 15.01 -5.33 7.87
CA LEU A 194 16.36 -5.32 8.41
C LEU A 194 16.37 -5.27 9.94
N TYR A 195 15.65 -4.34 10.55
CA TYR A 195 15.63 -4.22 12.02
C TYR A 195 14.61 -5.15 12.71
N ARG A 196 13.86 -5.95 11.92
CA ARG A 196 12.91 -6.96 12.40
C ARG A 196 13.28 -8.37 11.95
N ALA A 197 14.50 -8.58 11.47
CA ALA A 197 14.95 -9.86 10.92
C ALA A 197 14.75 -11.02 11.90
N GLU A 198 15.04 -10.81 13.19
CA GLU A 198 14.85 -11.82 14.24
C GLU A 198 13.36 -12.18 14.46
N GLU A 199 12.45 -11.18 14.41
CA GLU A 199 11.01 -11.45 14.53
C GLU A 199 10.51 -12.33 13.38
N TYR A 200 10.96 -12.03 12.15
CA TYR A 200 10.61 -12.82 10.97
C TYR A 200 11.20 -14.23 10.98
N ALA A 201 12.43 -14.37 11.45
CA ALA A 201 13.08 -15.67 11.60
C ALA A 201 12.32 -16.57 12.60
N ARG A 202 11.89 -16.01 13.75
CA ARG A 202 11.13 -16.75 14.78
C ARG A 202 9.81 -17.33 14.26
N VAL A 203 9.18 -16.70 13.30
CA VAL A 203 7.90 -17.16 12.71
C VAL A 203 8.09 -17.89 11.38
N GLY A 204 9.34 -18.17 10.98
CA GLY A 204 9.66 -18.91 9.77
C GLY A 204 9.34 -18.20 8.45
N LEU A 205 9.19 -16.85 8.47
CA LEU A 205 8.92 -16.11 7.25
C LEU A 205 10.23 -15.85 6.48
N PRO A 206 10.30 -16.23 5.19
CA PRO A 206 11.53 -16.13 4.38
C PRO A 206 11.75 -14.70 3.86
N MET A 207 11.84 -13.71 4.77
CA MET A 207 12.18 -12.36 4.37
C MET A 207 13.63 -12.26 3.92
N LEU A 208 13.92 -11.33 3.00
CA LEU A 208 15.25 -11.20 2.39
C LEU A 208 16.41 -11.18 3.41
N PRO A 209 16.35 -10.43 4.54
CA PRO A 209 17.43 -10.47 5.53
C PRO A 209 17.54 -11.80 6.29
N VAL A 210 16.48 -12.62 6.33
CA VAL A 210 16.47 -13.93 6.97
C VAL A 210 17.12 -14.98 6.05
N THR A 211 16.80 -14.94 4.76
CA THR A 211 17.27 -15.94 3.79
C THR A 211 18.64 -15.65 3.19
N HIS A 212 18.94 -14.37 2.91
CA HIS A 212 20.16 -13.94 2.21
C HIS A 212 21.07 -13.05 3.09
N GLY A 213 20.66 -12.82 4.32
CA GLY A 213 21.44 -12.03 5.27
C GLY A 213 21.33 -10.51 5.09
N ARG A 214 21.90 -9.83 6.09
CA ARG A 214 21.79 -8.37 6.24
C ARG A 214 22.45 -7.61 5.10
N LYS A 215 23.69 -7.96 4.75
CA LYS A 215 24.49 -7.21 3.77
C LYS A 215 23.88 -7.27 2.37
N PHE A 216 23.38 -8.43 1.98
CA PHE A 216 22.66 -8.60 0.72
C PHE A 216 21.40 -7.73 0.67
N THR A 217 20.63 -7.69 1.77
CA THR A 217 19.43 -6.85 1.87
C THR A 217 19.78 -5.36 1.80
N GLN A 218 20.85 -4.92 2.46
CA GLN A 218 21.32 -3.52 2.41
C GLN A 218 21.66 -3.09 0.98
N LEU A 219 22.36 -3.96 0.23
CA LEU A 219 22.66 -3.73 -1.19
C LEU A 219 21.37 -3.57 -2.00
N HIS A 220 20.39 -4.43 -1.79
CA HIS A 220 19.11 -4.38 -2.50
C HIS A 220 18.27 -3.15 -2.13
N VAL A 221 18.32 -2.69 -0.87
CA VAL A 221 17.74 -1.39 -0.48
C VAL A 221 18.35 -0.27 -1.30
N LEU A 222 19.68 -0.24 -1.46
CA LEU A 222 20.36 0.78 -2.26
C LEU A 222 19.99 0.68 -3.75
N LEU A 223 20.09 -0.51 -4.36
CA LEU A 223 19.79 -0.69 -5.79
C LEU A 223 18.35 -0.30 -6.13
N TYR A 224 17.36 -0.73 -5.33
CA TYR A 224 15.97 -0.37 -5.57
C TYR A 224 15.67 1.10 -5.26
N THR A 225 16.43 1.75 -4.38
CA THR A 225 16.34 3.21 -4.18
C THR A 225 16.83 3.97 -5.41
N LEU A 226 17.88 3.49 -6.09
CA LEU A 226 18.35 4.07 -7.36
C LEU A 226 17.33 3.86 -8.49
N ILE A 227 16.74 2.65 -8.59
CA ILE A 227 15.65 2.37 -9.54
C ILE A 227 14.45 3.28 -9.27
N LEU A 228 14.07 3.46 -7.99
CA LEU A 228 13.00 4.36 -7.59
C LEU A 228 13.30 5.81 -7.99
N ALA A 229 14.52 6.30 -7.76
CA ALA A 229 14.91 7.65 -8.15
C ALA A 229 14.78 7.86 -9.66
N ALA A 230 15.22 6.88 -10.47
CA ALA A 230 15.05 6.91 -11.92
C ALA A 230 13.56 6.88 -12.32
N ALA A 231 12.76 5.98 -11.72
CA ALA A 231 11.32 5.91 -11.97
C ALA A 231 10.59 7.21 -11.60
N SER A 232 11.01 7.88 -10.52
CA SER A 232 10.41 9.14 -10.07
C SER A 232 10.72 10.34 -10.97
N VAL A 233 11.71 10.26 -11.85
CA VAL A 233 11.98 11.29 -12.87
C VAL A 233 11.12 11.08 -14.13
N MET A 234 10.63 9.86 -14.36
CA MET A 234 9.92 9.51 -15.61
C MET A 234 8.65 10.33 -15.89
N PRO A 235 7.83 10.75 -14.89
CA PRO A 235 6.69 11.63 -15.17
C PRO A 235 7.09 12.96 -15.83
N PHE A 236 8.22 13.55 -15.45
CA PHE A 236 8.76 14.74 -16.09
C PHE A 236 9.25 14.42 -17.53
N VAL A 237 10.01 13.34 -17.70
CA VAL A 237 10.55 12.93 -19.02
C VAL A 237 9.42 12.62 -20.00
N TYR A 238 8.33 12.06 -19.52
CA TYR A 238 7.15 11.73 -20.33
C TYR A 238 6.25 12.95 -20.64
N GLY A 239 6.51 14.09 -19.99
CA GLY A 239 5.70 15.30 -20.14
C GLY A 239 4.41 15.32 -19.31
N MET A 240 4.29 14.40 -18.33
CA MET A 240 3.15 14.34 -17.42
C MET A 240 3.22 15.41 -16.32
N SER A 241 4.42 15.91 -16.01
CA SER A 241 4.65 16.90 -14.93
C SER A 241 5.76 17.88 -15.30
N GLY A 242 5.80 19.02 -14.61
CA GLY A 242 6.72 20.12 -14.87
C GLY A 242 7.94 20.16 -13.94
N TRP A 243 8.58 21.35 -13.90
CA TRP A 243 9.83 21.56 -13.18
C TRP A 243 9.70 21.52 -11.65
N LEU A 244 8.54 21.91 -11.10
CA LEU A 244 8.29 21.83 -9.66
C LEU A 244 8.37 20.38 -9.18
N TYR A 245 7.68 19.50 -9.89
CA TYR A 245 7.73 18.08 -9.61
C TYR A 245 9.14 17.50 -9.74
N LEU A 246 9.86 17.84 -10.83
CA LEU A 246 11.23 17.37 -11.03
C LEU A 246 12.14 17.78 -9.87
N ALA A 247 12.07 19.05 -9.44
CA ALA A 247 12.86 19.54 -8.30
C ALA A 247 12.56 18.75 -7.03
N ALA A 248 11.26 18.49 -6.75
CA ALA A 248 10.84 17.69 -5.61
C ALA A 248 11.35 16.23 -5.73
N ALA A 249 11.20 15.59 -6.91
CA ALA A 249 11.65 14.22 -7.15
C ALA A 249 13.16 14.06 -6.94
N VAL A 250 13.96 15.01 -7.45
CA VAL A 250 15.42 15.01 -7.30
C VAL A 250 15.81 15.23 -5.83
N ALA A 251 15.23 16.22 -5.15
CA ALA A 251 15.56 16.52 -3.75
C ALA A 251 15.19 15.37 -2.82
N LEU A 252 13.96 14.84 -2.95
CA LEU A 252 13.48 13.71 -2.15
C LEU A 252 14.27 12.43 -2.46
N GLY A 253 14.55 12.18 -3.75
CA GLY A 253 15.32 11.03 -4.20
C GLY A 253 16.76 11.06 -3.70
N ALA A 254 17.44 12.19 -3.79
CA ALA A 254 18.80 12.37 -3.29
C ALA A 254 18.90 12.07 -1.78
N LEU A 255 17.94 12.56 -1.00
CA LEU A 255 17.89 12.27 0.44
C LEU A 255 17.62 10.78 0.71
N PHE A 256 16.76 10.11 -0.08
CA PHE A 256 16.51 8.68 0.07
C PHE A 256 17.76 7.86 -0.29
N ILE A 257 18.47 8.23 -1.37
CA ILE A 257 19.75 7.62 -1.74
C ILE A 257 20.77 7.80 -0.62
N ALA A 258 20.87 8.99 -0.02
CA ALA A 258 21.77 9.22 1.10
C ALA A 258 21.48 8.29 2.30
N TYR A 259 20.21 8.07 2.64
CA TYR A 259 19.82 7.11 3.66
C TYR A 259 20.18 5.67 3.26
N ALA A 260 19.95 5.27 2.02
CA ALA A 260 20.24 3.92 1.52
C ALA A 260 21.75 3.64 1.48
N VAL A 261 22.56 4.61 1.05
CA VAL A 261 24.03 4.54 1.11
C VAL A 261 24.52 4.37 2.55
N ARG A 262 23.99 5.17 3.48
CA ARG A 262 24.33 5.05 4.91
C ARG A 262 23.97 3.67 5.46
N ILE A 263 22.81 3.11 5.12
CA ILE A 263 22.43 1.73 5.50
C ILE A 263 23.46 0.72 4.96
N TYR A 264 23.93 0.93 3.74
CA TYR A 264 24.88 0.02 3.11
C TYR A 264 26.29 0.10 3.74
N VAL A 265 26.75 1.31 4.08
CA VAL A 265 28.12 1.55 4.60
C VAL A 265 28.19 1.32 6.10
N ASP A 266 27.30 1.95 6.86
CA ASP A 266 27.30 1.96 8.35
C ASP A 266 25.89 1.69 8.88
N TYR A 267 25.57 0.41 9.00
CA TYR A 267 24.25 -0.05 9.40
C TYR A 267 24.00 0.14 10.89
N SER A 268 22.81 0.67 11.20
CA SER A 268 22.20 0.53 12.53
C SER A 268 20.69 0.36 12.42
N ASP A 269 20.08 -0.31 13.40
CA ASP A 269 18.63 -0.47 13.48
C ASP A 269 17.90 0.88 13.57
N ALA A 270 18.52 1.86 14.24
CA ALA A 270 18.00 3.22 14.33
C ALA A 270 17.96 3.89 12.96
N LEU A 271 19.00 3.71 12.14
CA LEU A 271 19.07 4.23 10.77
C LEU A 271 18.04 3.55 9.88
N ALA A 272 17.91 2.23 9.95
CA ALA A 272 16.90 1.47 9.19
C ALA A 272 15.48 1.93 9.53
N ARG A 273 15.17 2.20 10.82
CA ARG A 273 13.88 2.78 11.25
C ARG A 273 13.65 4.19 10.70
N ARG A 274 14.70 5.04 10.68
CA ARG A 274 14.60 6.40 10.10
C ARG A 274 14.34 6.32 8.60
N THR A 275 15.05 5.45 7.88
CA THR A 275 14.86 5.23 6.45
C THR A 275 13.45 4.72 6.15
N PHE A 276 12.95 3.76 6.91
CA PHE A 276 11.57 3.30 6.80
C PHE A 276 10.54 4.43 6.99
N ARG A 277 10.72 5.28 8.00
CA ARG A 277 9.83 6.43 8.23
C ARG A 277 9.94 7.47 7.11
N TYR A 278 11.17 7.75 6.68
CA TYR A 278 11.42 8.68 5.60
C TYR A 278 10.76 8.21 4.29
N SER A 279 10.81 6.93 3.97
CA SER A 279 10.20 6.39 2.75
C SER A 279 8.68 6.66 2.67
N ILE A 280 7.98 6.72 3.80
CA ILE A 280 6.55 7.09 3.85
C ILE A 280 6.39 8.57 3.51
N VAL A 281 7.21 9.44 4.11
CA VAL A 281 7.22 10.88 3.81
C VAL A 281 7.57 11.13 2.34
N TYR A 282 8.58 10.39 1.83
CA TYR A 282 8.99 10.45 0.43
C TYR A 282 7.81 10.22 -0.52
N LEU A 283 7.08 9.12 -0.36
CA LEU A 283 5.97 8.80 -1.25
C LEU A 283 4.85 9.83 -1.16
N ALA A 284 4.47 10.22 0.06
CA ALA A 284 3.42 11.21 0.28
C ALA A 284 3.79 12.58 -0.32
N ALA A 285 5.02 13.05 -0.10
CA ALA A 285 5.49 14.32 -0.62
C ALA A 285 5.64 14.31 -2.15
N LEU A 286 6.12 13.18 -2.72
CA LEU A 286 6.26 13.03 -4.17
C LEU A 286 4.90 13.10 -4.88
N PHE A 287 3.89 12.38 -4.35
CA PHE A 287 2.54 12.39 -4.92
C PHE A 287 1.84 13.74 -4.70
N ALA A 288 2.08 14.41 -3.57
CA ALA A 288 1.61 15.77 -3.35
C ALA A 288 2.24 16.76 -4.34
N ALA A 289 3.55 16.61 -4.62
CA ALA A 289 4.24 17.44 -5.61
C ALA A 289 3.69 17.22 -7.03
N LEU A 290 3.39 15.96 -7.41
CA LEU A 290 2.69 15.66 -8.67
C LEU A 290 1.36 16.40 -8.77
N LEU A 291 0.57 16.35 -7.70
CA LEU A 291 -0.75 16.99 -7.69
C LEU A 291 -0.62 18.53 -7.77
N VAL A 292 0.28 19.12 -7.01
CA VAL A 292 0.49 20.59 -7.02
C VAL A 292 1.00 21.04 -8.39
N ASP A 293 1.99 20.35 -8.94
CA ASP A 293 2.57 20.67 -10.25
C ASP A 293 1.55 20.55 -11.40
N HIS A 294 0.59 19.61 -11.28
CA HIS A 294 -0.47 19.41 -12.26
C HIS A 294 -1.44 20.59 -12.38
N TYR A 295 -1.63 21.36 -11.29
CA TYR A 295 -2.56 22.50 -11.25
C TYR A 295 -1.85 23.88 -11.33
N LEU A 296 -0.52 23.92 -11.49
CA LEU A 296 0.26 25.13 -11.74
C LEU A 296 0.56 25.34 -13.23
#